data_8477b86c066aecc0dd836824cdeff251
#
_entry.id   8477b86c066aecc0dd836824cdeff251
#
_cell.length_a   1.000
_cell.length_b   1.000
_cell.length_c   1.000
_cell.angle_alpha   90.00
_cell.angle_beta   90.00
_cell.angle_gamma   90.00
#
_symmetry.space_group_name_H-M   'P 1'
#
loop_
_entity.id
_entity.type
_entity.pdbx_description
1 polymer ?
#
loop_
_entity_poly.entity_id
_entity_poly.type
_entity_poly.pdbx_seq_one_letter_code
_entity_poly.pdbx_strand_id
1 'polypeptide(L)'
;MTKVSIILPYYNRKSLVLLTLKSFEHFYSDKDVEVVIVDDGSADEHRLEDSLDFNIDIKLIRLEDKNGINPCYPYNIGVRESNGNILILSSPETFHTTDIFETSNNFKELNDKTYLLFSVFCLTDVNGIDTIKGEEDFNVALDVFESIKPNLYKNLGENGYEFNNKYGSWYTHSEYRNSGLNFFTAITRKKFYELSGFDERFRFGTGFDDDEFKDRLIESGVEFIYIDNGLGVHINHEVVNNMLPTTNKSLYTQTKSDKYLKNESWGKR
;
A
#
# COMPACT_ATOMS: atom_id res chain seq x y z
N MET A 1 -21.33 12.09 -1.35
CA MET A 1 -19.93 11.86 -1.80
C MET A 1 -19.69 10.36 -1.87
N THR A 2 -18.74 9.90 -2.68
CA THR A 2 -18.43 8.48 -2.76
C THR A 2 -17.54 8.11 -1.59
N LYS A 3 -17.98 7.21 -0.70
CA LYS A 3 -17.16 6.74 0.43
C LYS A 3 -15.93 6.00 -0.07
N VAL A 4 -14.77 6.28 0.54
CA VAL A 4 -13.48 5.66 0.22
C VAL A 4 -13.04 4.79 1.38
N SER A 5 -12.50 3.61 1.10
CA SER A 5 -11.87 2.76 2.12
C SER A 5 -10.38 2.63 1.83
N ILE A 6 -9.54 2.98 2.80
CA ILE A 6 -8.10 2.71 2.77
C ILE A 6 -7.86 1.39 3.47
N ILE A 7 -7.24 0.45 2.78
CA ILE A 7 -6.99 -0.91 3.28
C ILE A 7 -5.52 -1.06 3.62
N LEU A 8 -5.23 -1.38 4.88
CA LEU A 8 -3.89 -1.55 5.43
C LEU A 8 -3.70 -2.97 5.97
N PRO A 9 -2.97 -3.86 5.31
CA PRO A 9 -2.48 -5.09 5.92
C PRO A 9 -1.38 -4.75 6.93
N TYR A 10 -1.48 -5.19 8.17
CA TYR A 10 -0.57 -4.81 9.25
C TYR A 10 0.07 -6.03 9.91
N TYR A 11 1.37 -5.94 10.22
CA TYR A 11 2.08 -6.92 11.03
C TYR A 11 3.34 -6.31 11.67
N ASN A 12 3.39 -6.27 13.02
CA ASN A 12 4.59 -5.97 13.83
C ASN A 12 5.33 -4.65 13.55
N ARG A 13 4.69 -3.59 13.05
CA ARG A 13 5.34 -2.33 12.68
C ARG A 13 4.60 -1.12 13.25
N LYS A 14 4.34 -1.16 14.58
CA LYS A 14 3.49 -0.18 15.26
C LYS A 14 3.87 1.27 14.99
N SER A 15 5.14 1.65 15.14
CA SER A 15 5.58 3.03 14.93
C SER A 15 5.35 3.51 13.49
N LEU A 16 5.55 2.64 12.49
CA LEU A 16 5.39 3.01 11.09
C LEU A 16 3.92 3.17 10.71
N VAL A 17 3.05 2.26 11.13
CA VAL A 17 1.61 2.40 10.84
C VAL A 17 1.01 3.62 11.56
N LEU A 18 1.47 3.95 12.78
CA LEU A 18 1.00 5.16 13.48
C LEU A 18 1.41 6.43 12.73
N LEU A 19 2.61 6.50 12.16
CA LEU A 19 3.01 7.60 11.29
C LEU A 19 2.13 7.69 10.03
N THR A 20 1.83 6.56 9.42
CA THR A 20 0.92 6.48 8.27
C THR A 20 -0.48 6.98 8.65
N LEU A 21 -1.01 6.59 9.81
CA LEU A 21 -2.32 7.05 10.30
C LEU A 21 -2.33 8.55 10.60
N LYS A 22 -1.25 9.12 11.14
CA LYS A 22 -1.12 10.57 11.32
C LYS A 22 -1.22 11.31 9.99
N SER A 23 -0.63 10.77 8.90
CA SER A 23 -0.78 11.36 7.58
C SER A 23 -2.22 11.31 7.06
N PHE A 24 -2.93 10.22 7.34
CA PHE A 24 -4.34 10.10 6.96
C PHE A 24 -5.22 11.08 7.74
N GLU A 25 -5.00 11.21 9.04
CA GLU A 25 -5.70 12.21 9.85
C GLU A 25 -5.44 13.63 9.33
N HIS A 26 -4.19 13.96 9.02
CA HIS A 26 -3.80 15.27 8.50
C HIS A 26 -4.51 15.62 7.19
N PHE A 27 -4.58 14.68 6.24
CA PHE A 27 -5.13 14.95 4.90
C PHE A 27 -6.61 14.59 4.73
N TYR A 28 -7.17 13.68 5.55
CA TYR A 28 -8.47 13.08 5.28
C TYR A 28 -9.48 13.16 6.43
N SER A 29 -9.18 13.84 7.54
CA SER A 29 -10.08 13.93 8.69
C SER A 29 -11.43 14.63 8.39
N ASP A 30 -11.49 15.43 7.32
CA ASP A 30 -12.69 16.11 6.82
C ASP A 30 -13.36 15.40 5.62
N LYS A 31 -12.85 14.24 5.21
CA LYS A 31 -13.31 13.47 4.04
C LYS A 31 -14.18 12.28 4.46
N ASP A 32 -15.00 11.77 3.54
CA ASP A 32 -15.77 10.53 3.75
C ASP A 32 -14.87 9.30 3.49
N VAL A 33 -13.92 9.10 4.41
CA VAL A 33 -12.90 8.05 4.36
C VAL A 33 -12.99 7.16 5.59
N GLU A 34 -12.93 5.85 5.41
CA GLU A 34 -12.65 4.88 6.46
C GLU A 34 -11.30 4.23 6.24
N VAL A 35 -10.60 3.89 7.31
CA VAL A 35 -9.35 3.11 7.28
C VAL A 35 -9.63 1.73 7.86
N VAL A 36 -9.39 0.68 7.09
CA VAL A 36 -9.55 -0.70 7.55
C VAL A 36 -8.17 -1.33 7.71
N ILE A 37 -7.77 -1.53 8.96
CA ILE A 37 -6.50 -2.16 9.32
C ILE A 37 -6.76 -3.64 9.58
N VAL A 38 -6.03 -4.51 8.89
CA VAL A 38 -6.07 -5.96 9.15
C VAL A 38 -4.75 -6.37 9.78
N ASP A 39 -4.78 -6.56 11.10
CA ASP A 39 -3.64 -7.06 11.88
C ASP A 39 -3.53 -8.57 11.71
N ASP A 40 -2.52 -9.01 10.97
CA ASP A 40 -2.25 -10.39 10.62
C ASP A 40 -1.47 -11.13 11.72
N GLY A 41 -1.97 -11.05 12.97
CA GLY A 41 -1.40 -11.76 14.12
C GLY A 41 -0.14 -11.14 14.69
N SER A 42 -0.09 -9.80 14.84
CA SER A 42 1.04 -9.12 15.48
C SER A 42 1.25 -9.56 16.93
N ALA A 43 2.51 -9.52 17.39
CA ALA A 43 2.89 -9.74 18.78
C ALA A 43 2.27 -8.67 19.69
N ASP A 44 2.17 -8.97 21.00
CA ASP A 44 1.45 -8.14 21.97
C ASP A 44 2.01 -6.70 22.05
N GLU A 45 3.32 -6.52 21.99
CA GLU A 45 3.98 -5.20 22.00
C GLU A 45 3.69 -4.35 20.76
N HIS A 46 3.19 -4.98 19.69
CA HIS A 46 2.82 -4.32 18.45
C HIS A 46 1.31 -4.15 18.26
N ARG A 47 0.49 -4.51 19.25
CA ARG A 47 -0.95 -4.32 19.21
C ARG A 47 -1.33 -2.85 19.09
N LEU A 48 -2.42 -2.58 18.37
CA LEU A 48 -2.88 -1.22 18.05
C LEU A 48 -4.07 -0.75 18.88
N GLU A 49 -4.79 -1.65 19.56
CA GLU A 49 -6.08 -1.38 20.20
C GLU A 49 -6.07 -0.11 21.09
N ASP A 50 -4.98 0.09 21.84
CA ASP A 50 -4.84 1.23 22.76
C ASP A 50 -4.13 2.45 22.12
N SER A 51 -3.95 2.45 20.80
CA SER A 51 -3.14 3.46 20.09
C SER A 51 -3.86 4.10 18.90
N LEU A 52 -5.16 3.86 18.73
CA LEU A 52 -5.97 4.33 17.61
C LEU A 52 -6.85 5.53 17.98
N ASP A 53 -6.29 6.50 18.70
CA ASP A 53 -6.95 7.78 18.99
C ASP A 53 -6.68 8.80 17.88
N PHE A 54 -7.44 8.69 16.78
CA PHE A 54 -7.33 9.53 15.59
C PHE A 54 -8.69 10.06 15.18
N ASN A 55 -8.75 11.29 14.67
CA ASN A 55 -9.96 11.91 14.14
C ASN A 55 -10.27 11.43 12.69
N ILE A 56 -10.26 10.13 12.48
CA ILE A 56 -10.66 9.44 11.24
C ILE A 56 -11.41 8.14 11.61
N ASP A 57 -12.28 7.66 10.73
CA ASP A 57 -13.01 6.40 10.93
C ASP A 57 -12.05 5.20 10.75
N ILE A 58 -11.66 4.54 11.85
CA ILE A 58 -10.75 3.39 11.83
C ILE A 58 -11.48 2.12 12.27
N LYS A 59 -11.42 1.10 11.42
CA LYS A 59 -11.83 -0.28 11.74
C LYS A 59 -10.59 -1.16 11.88
N LEU A 60 -10.32 -1.67 13.08
CA LEU A 60 -9.28 -2.66 13.33
C LEU A 60 -9.88 -4.07 13.28
N ILE A 61 -9.25 -4.94 12.48
CA ILE A 61 -9.58 -6.36 12.38
C ILE A 61 -8.33 -7.14 12.79
N ARG A 62 -8.43 -7.88 13.88
CA ARG A 62 -7.32 -8.73 14.33
C ARG A 62 -7.54 -10.18 13.94
N LEU A 63 -6.55 -10.79 13.33
CA LEU A 63 -6.46 -12.22 13.13
C LEU A 63 -5.73 -12.86 14.32
N GLU A 64 -6.13 -14.06 14.73
CA GLU A 64 -5.54 -14.73 15.89
C GLU A 64 -4.07 -15.09 15.64
N ASP A 65 -3.78 -15.58 14.42
CA ASP A 65 -2.47 -16.05 14.01
C ASP A 65 -1.99 -15.39 12.73
N LYS A 66 -0.68 -15.34 12.54
CA LYS A 66 -0.04 -14.95 11.28
C LYS A 66 -0.41 -15.93 10.16
N ASN A 67 -1.11 -15.44 9.14
CA ASN A 67 -1.67 -16.27 8.06
C ASN A 67 -0.82 -16.35 6.80
N GLY A 68 0.43 -16.00 6.87
CA GLY A 68 1.36 -16.07 5.74
C GLY A 68 2.43 -14.98 5.81
N ILE A 69 3.21 -14.88 4.75
CA ILE A 69 4.29 -13.89 4.62
C ILE A 69 3.82 -12.70 3.80
N ASN A 70 3.00 -12.98 2.78
CA ASN A 70 2.54 -12.02 1.79
C ASN A 70 1.22 -11.37 2.23
N PRO A 71 1.01 -10.07 2.00
CA PRO A 71 -0.16 -9.33 2.46
C PRO A 71 -1.44 -9.57 1.62
N CYS A 72 -1.42 -10.40 0.58
CA CYS A 72 -2.57 -10.63 -0.29
C CYS A 72 -3.83 -11.07 0.48
N TYR A 73 -3.69 -11.94 1.49
CA TYR A 73 -4.81 -12.40 2.29
C TYR A 73 -5.40 -11.32 3.21
N PRO A 74 -4.63 -10.59 4.03
CA PRO A 74 -5.18 -9.48 4.81
C PRO A 74 -5.74 -8.34 3.93
N TYR A 75 -5.20 -8.05 2.75
CA TYR A 75 -5.85 -7.13 1.82
C TYR A 75 -7.26 -7.59 1.45
N ASN A 76 -7.43 -8.84 1.09
CA ASN A 76 -8.73 -9.39 0.72
C ASN A 76 -9.75 -9.31 1.87
N ILE A 77 -9.34 -9.63 3.11
CA ILE A 77 -10.18 -9.47 4.30
C ILE A 77 -10.60 -8.01 4.47
N GLY A 78 -9.63 -7.08 4.43
CA GLY A 78 -9.90 -5.66 4.59
C GLY A 78 -10.89 -5.13 3.56
N VAL A 79 -10.77 -5.54 2.31
CA VAL A 79 -11.73 -5.17 1.26
C VAL A 79 -13.13 -5.71 1.54
N ARG A 80 -13.27 -6.96 1.98
CA ARG A 80 -14.59 -7.53 2.31
C ARG A 80 -15.25 -6.84 3.50
N GLU A 81 -14.46 -6.42 4.45
CA GLU A 81 -14.92 -5.80 5.70
C GLU A 81 -15.11 -4.28 5.60
N SER A 82 -14.75 -3.68 4.49
CA SER A 82 -14.87 -2.24 4.23
C SER A 82 -16.18 -1.89 3.50
N ASN A 83 -16.54 -0.60 3.47
CA ASN A 83 -17.84 -0.12 2.95
C ASN A 83 -17.71 0.83 1.75
N GLY A 84 -16.53 1.39 1.47
CA GLY A 84 -16.33 2.36 0.40
C GLY A 84 -16.48 1.77 -0.99
N ASN A 85 -16.96 2.57 -1.93
CA ASN A 85 -17.06 2.18 -3.35
C ASN A 85 -15.72 2.29 -4.08
N ILE A 86 -14.81 3.09 -3.55
CA ILE A 86 -13.43 3.21 -3.98
C ILE A 86 -12.56 2.59 -2.88
N LEU A 87 -11.61 1.78 -3.31
CA LEU A 87 -10.61 1.14 -2.45
C LEU A 87 -9.27 1.78 -2.73
N ILE A 88 -8.57 2.20 -1.67
CA ILE A 88 -7.16 2.54 -1.71
C ILE A 88 -6.42 1.37 -1.05
N LEU A 89 -5.55 0.72 -1.81
CA LEU A 89 -4.65 -0.29 -1.28
C LEU A 89 -3.36 0.42 -0.91
N SER A 90 -2.99 0.42 0.37
CA SER A 90 -1.78 1.09 0.85
C SER A 90 -0.97 0.19 1.75
N SER A 91 0.36 0.34 1.72
CA SER A 91 1.24 -0.30 2.68
C SER A 91 1.17 0.43 4.02
N PRO A 92 1.20 -0.28 5.16
CA PRO A 92 1.15 0.33 6.49
C PRO A 92 2.41 1.16 6.83
N GLU A 93 3.47 1.04 6.03
CA GLU A 93 4.70 1.81 6.14
C GLU A 93 4.77 2.99 5.14
N THR A 94 3.67 3.27 4.43
CA THR A 94 3.62 4.33 3.42
C THR A 94 2.78 5.50 3.93
N PHE A 95 3.40 6.53 4.49
CA PHE A 95 2.68 7.75 4.82
C PHE A 95 2.47 8.62 3.58
N HIS A 96 1.33 9.29 3.52
CA HIS A 96 0.99 10.20 2.43
C HIS A 96 1.57 11.59 2.69
N THR A 97 2.03 12.25 1.64
CA THR A 97 2.58 13.62 1.71
C THR A 97 1.71 14.63 0.99
N THR A 98 0.60 14.18 0.42
CA THR A 98 -0.33 15.02 -0.35
C THR A 98 -1.76 14.55 -0.16
N ASP A 99 -2.72 15.47 -0.25
CA ASP A 99 -4.14 15.12 -0.36
C ASP A 99 -4.45 14.60 -1.75
N ILE A 100 -4.69 13.29 -1.87
CA ILE A 100 -4.96 12.63 -3.15
C ILE A 100 -6.30 13.03 -3.77
N PHE A 101 -7.25 13.53 -2.97
CA PHE A 101 -8.55 14.00 -3.47
C PHE A 101 -8.43 15.34 -4.19
N GLU A 102 -7.38 16.11 -3.87
CA GLU A 102 -7.14 17.43 -4.45
C GLU A 102 -6.07 17.38 -5.55
N THR A 103 -5.08 16.47 -5.41
CA THR A 103 -3.94 16.41 -6.34
C THR A 103 -4.29 15.81 -7.70
N SER A 104 -5.41 15.09 -7.83
CA SER A 104 -5.75 14.44 -9.09
C SER A 104 -7.24 14.51 -9.44
N ASN A 105 -7.54 15.13 -10.59
CA ASN A 105 -8.87 14.99 -11.20
C ASN A 105 -9.19 13.53 -11.55
N ASN A 106 -8.18 12.71 -11.84
CA ASN A 106 -8.34 11.29 -12.16
C ASN A 106 -8.96 10.50 -11.00
N PHE A 107 -8.73 10.91 -9.74
CA PHE A 107 -9.39 10.28 -8.61
C PHE A 107 -10.91 10.46 -8.65
N LYS A 108 -11.39 11.64 -9.09
CA LYS A 108 -12.83 11.93 -9.26
C LYS A 108 -13.43 11.19 -10.44
N GLU A 109 -12.61 10.81 -11.42
CA GLU A 109 -13.00 10.12 -12.66
C GLU A 109 -12.74 8.60 -12.60
N LEU A 110 -12.26 8.08 -11.43
CA LEU A 110 -12.00 6.66 -11.23
C LEU A 110 -13.26 5.82 -11.52
N ASN A 111 -13.10 4.83 -12.38
CA ASN A 111 -14.18 3.94 -12.81
C ASN A 111 -13.65 2.50 -12.98
N ASP A 112 -14.53 1.55 -13.37
CA ASP A 112 -14.19 0.12 -13.47
C ASP A 112 -13.17 -0.22 -14.58
N LYS A 113 -12.76 0.76 -15.39
CA LYS A 113 -11.77 0.60 -16.46
C LYS A 113 -10.44 1.28 -16.13
N THR A 114 -10.29 1.86 -14.95
CA THR A 114 -9.08 2.57 -14.56
C THR A 114 -8.52 2.01 -13.26
N TYR A 115 -7.19 2.00 -13.15
CA TYR A 115 -6.43 1.68 -11.96
C TYR A 115 -5.42 2.79 -11.71
N LEU A 116 -5.53 3.48 -10.58
CA LEU A 116 -4.65 4.60 -10.28
C LEU A 116 -3.45 4.11 -9.47
N LEU A 117 -2.28 4.56 -9.86
CA LEU A 117 -1.00 4.28 -9.23
C LEU A 117 -0.40 5.60 -8.77
N PHE A 118 -0.40 5.83 -7.47
CA PHE A 118 0.25 6.98 -6.88
C PHE A 118 1.75 6.74 -6.77
N SER A 119 2.55 7.79 -6.93
CA SER A 119 3.99 7.66 -6.78
C SER A 119 4.38 7.32 -5.36
N VAL A 120 5.32 6.37 -5.20
CA VAL A 120 5.86 5.96 -3.92
C VAL A 120 7.37 5.95 -3.98
N PHE A 121 8.00 6.69 -3.06
CA PHE A 121 9.44 6.68 -2.85
C PHE A 121 9.77 5.92 -1.57
N CYS A 122 10.65 4.93 -1.65
CA CYS A 122 11.17 4.21 -0.48
C CYS A 122 12.39 4.93 0.05
N LEU A 123 12.28 5.53 1.23
CA LEU A 123 13.41 6.10 1.98
C LEU A 123 14.19 4.97 2.64
N THR A 124 15.50 4.85 2.35
CA THR A 124 16.33 3.76 2.88
C THR A 124 17.33 4.20 3.93
N ASP A 125 18.11 5.23 3.64
CA ASP A 125 19.14 5.71 4.56
C ASP A 125 19.27 7.22 4.41
N VAL A 126 18.67 7.96 5.32
CA VAL A 126 18.71 9.41 5.32
C VAL A 126 18.94 9.97 6.71
N ASN A 127 19.78 10.96 6.78
CA ASN A 127 19.81 11.86 7.91
C ASN A 127 18.41 12.46 8.08
N GLY A 128 17.71 12.04 9.10
CA GLY A 128 16.35 12.48 9.39
C GLY A 128 15.28 11.39 9.31
N ILE A 129 15.56 10.17 8.80
CA ILE A 129 14.57 9.10 8.83
C ILE A 129 14.19 8.72 10.28
N ASP A 130 15.15 8.72 11.19
CA ASP A 130 14.90 8.48 12.61
C ASP A 130 14.14 9.65 13.24
N THR A 131 14.41 10.88 12.78
CA THR A 131 13.62 12.06 13.15
C THR A 131 12.18 11.90 12.67
N ILE A 132 11.95 11.57 11.40
CA ILE A 132 10.60 11.32 10.86
C ILE A 132 9.88 10.24 11.66
N LYS A 133 10.53 9.12 11.97
CA LYS A 133 9.96 8.02 12.75
C LYS A 133 9.65 8.39 14.20
N GLY A 134 10.45 9.28 14.79
CA GLY A 134 10.35 9.69 16.18
C GLY A 134 9.41 10.87 16.44
N GLU A 135 8.98 11.57 15.37
CA GLU A 135 8.15 12.76 15.55
C GLU A 135 6.71 12.41 15.95
N GLU A 136 6.27 13.02 17.04
CA GLU A 136 4.87 12.93 17.47
C GLU A 136 3.96 13.83 16.62
N ASP A 137 4.48 14.97 16.15
CA ASP A 137 3.78 15.90 15.26
C ASP A 137 4.08 15.56 13.79
N PHE A 138 3.05 15.17 13.04
CA PHE A 138 3.18 14.84 11.63
C PHE A 138 3.60 16.03 10.77
N ASN A 139 3.29 17.27 11.15
CA ASN A 139 3.73 18.46 10.40
C ASN A 139 5.26 18.57 10.40
N VAL A 140 5.91 18.26 11.53
CA VAL A 140 7.37 18.23 11.60
C VAL A 140 7.95 17.12 10.73
N ALA A 141 7.36 15.93 10.75
CA ALA A 141 7.75 14.82 9.87
C ALA A 141 7.62 15.20 8.38
N LEU A 142 6.55 15.90 8.03
CA LEU A 142 6.29 16.39 6.67
C LEU A 142 7.32 17.47 6.27
N ASP A 143 7.63 18.43 7.14
CA ASP A 143 8.64 19.46 6.89
C ASP A 143 10.04 18.86 6.66
N VAL A 144 10.43 17.88 7.46
CA VAL A 144 11.69 17.13 7.26
C VAL A 144 11.69 16.46 5.89
N PHE A 145 10.59 15.78 5.51
CA PHE A 145 10.48 15.15 4.20
C PHE A 145 10.57 16.21 3.07
N GLU A 146 9.84 17.30 3.14
CA GLU A 146 9.84 18.34 2.10
C GLU A 146 11.25 18.95 1.92
N SER A 147 12.08 19.02 2.97
CA SER A 147 13.47 19.47 2.88
C SER A 147 14.37 18.54 2.05
N ILE A 148 14.09 17.25 2.02
CA ILE A 148 14.87 16.26 1.26
C ILE A 148 14.26 15.97 -0.11
N LYS A 149 12.98 16.21 -0.31
CA LYS A 149 12.22 15.91 -1.54
C LYS A 149 12.90 16.39 -2.84
N PRO A 150 13.53 17.60 -2.91
CA PRO A 150 14.24 18.02 -4.12
C PRO A 150 15.41 17.10 -4.50
N ASN A 151 15.88 16.26 -3.59
CA ASN A 151 16.98 15.32 -3.83
C ASN A 151 16.51 13.97 -4.33
N LEU A 152 15.21 13.64 -4.25
CA LEU A 152 14.65 12.38 -4.69
C LEU A 152 14.77 12.19 -6.22
N TYR A 153 14.80 13.30 -6.95
CA TYR A 153 14.92 13.36 -8.41
C TYR A 153 16.36 13.52 -8.90
N LYS A 154 17.35 13.53 -7.99
CA LYS A 154 18.76 13.69 -8.33
C LYS A 154 19.46 12.33 -8.29
N ASN A 155 20.43 12.15 -9.20
CA ASN A 155 21.30 10.95 -9.24
C ASN A 155 20.52 9.62 -9.34
N LEU A 156 19.38 9.65 -10.01
CA LEU A 156 18.71 8.44 -10.45
C LEU A 156 19.55 7.85 -11.60
N GLY A 157 19.97 6.60 -11.47
CA GLY A 157 20.60 5.87 -12.58
C GLY A 157 19.64 5.78 -13.77
N GLU A 158 20.14 5.40 -14.94
CA GLU A 158 19.39 5.35 -16.21
C GLU A 158 18.04 4.58 -16.12
N ASN A 159 17.86 3.77 -15.08
CA ASN A 159 16.65 2.96 -14.87
C ASN A 159 15.81 3.36 -13.65
N GLY A 160 16.11 4.48 -12.97
CA GLY A 160 15.40 4.89 -11.75
C GLY A 160 15.54 3.92 -10.55
N TYR A 161 16.21 2.81 -10.77
CA TYR A 161 16.24 1.60 -9.93
C TYR A 161 17.55 1.42 -9.17
N GLU A 162 18.57 2.23 -9.46
CA GLU A 162 19.85 2.04 -8.81
C GLU A 162 19.79 2.52 -7.37
N PHE A 163 19.96 1.59 -6.44
CA PHE A 163 20.14 1.78 -5.00
C PHE A 163 21.36 2.67 -4.63
N ASN A 164 21.91 3.39 -5.59
CA ASN A 164 23.02 4.33 -5.41
C ASN A 164 22.55 5.74 -5.03
N ASN A 165 21.25 5.99 -5.00
CA ASN A 165 20.75 7.20 -4.38
C ASN A 165 20.80 7.02 -2.85
N LYS A 166 21.61 7.82 -2.16
CA LYS A 166 21.73 7.77 -0.70
C LYS A 166 20.40 8.00 0.06
N TYR A 167 19.37 8.46 -0.63
CA TYR A 167 18.04 8.71 -0.05
C TYR A 167 17.08 7.54 -0.23
N GLY A 168 17.28 6.66 -1.21
CA GLY A 168 16.41 5.53 -1.47
C GLY A 168 16.12 5.30 -2.95
N SER A 169 14.95 4.72 -3.25
CA SER A 169 14.55 4.38 -4.62
C SER A 169 13.04 4.55 -4.82
N TRP A 170 12.63 4.76 -6.07
CA TRP A 170 11.23 4.75 -6.43
C TRP A 170 10.65 3.33 -6.37
N TYR A 171 9.51 3.17 -5.72
CA TYR A 171 8.70 1.96 -5.76
C TYR A 171 7.63 2.04 -6.84
N THR A 172 7.10 3.24 -7.08
CA THR A 172 6.18 3.53 -8.18
C THR A 172 6.41 4.96 -8.66
N HIS A 173 6.56 5.16 -9.96
CA HIS A 173 6.62 6.47 -10.63
C HIS A 173 6.47 6.26 -12.14
N SER A 174 5.78 7.17 -12.85
CA SER A 174 5.54 7.02 -14.29
C SER A 174 6.82 6.91 -15.10
N GLU A 175 7.81 7.72 -14.78
CA GLU A 175 9.09 7.82 -15.49
C GLU A 175 10.15 6.89 -14.91
N TYR A 176 10.29 6.86 -13.56
CA TYR A 176 11.43 6.18 -12.92
C TYR A 176 11.17 4.71 -12.59
N ARG A 177 9.91 4.34 -12.34
CA ARG A 177 9.52 2.95 -12.08
C ARG A 177 8.03 2.72 -12.33
N ASN A 178 7.68 2.32 -13.53
CA ASN A 178 6.31 2.03 -13.95
C ASN A 178 5.89 0.57 -13.69
N SER A 179 6.33 -0.02 -12.57
CA SER A 179 6.12 -1.45 -12.27
C SER A 179 4.69 -1.82 -11.85
N GLY A 180 3.89 -0.86 -11.42
CA GLY A 180 2.50 -1.09 -11.02
C GLY A 180 2.33 -1.87 -9.71
N LEU A 181 3.22 -1.68 -8.74
CA LEU A 181 3.15 -2.34 -7.42
C LEU A 181 2.08 -1.70 -6.52
N ASN A 182 1.44 -2.50 -5.67
CA ASN A 182 0.28 -2.11 -4.86
C ASN A 182 0.64 -1.39 -3.54
N PHE A 183 1.70 -0.59 -3.50
CA PHE A 183 2.07 0.15 -2.29
C PHE A 183 1.16 1.34 -1.99
N PHE A 184 0.57 1.95 -3.02
CA PHE A 184 -0.36 3.06 -2.91
C PHE A 184 -1.13 3.19 -4.23
N THR A 185 -2.32 2.58 -4.27
CA THR A 185 -3.10 2.47 -5.51
C THR A 185 -4.59 2.67 -5.21
N ALA A 186 -5.38 3.00 -6.25
CA ALA A 186 -6.82 3.07 -6.11
C ALA A 186 -7.56 2.31 -7.23
N ILE A 187 -8.63 1.62 -6.83
CA ILE A 187 -9.48 0.80 -7.69
C ILE A 187 -10.94 0.90 -7.22
N THR A 188 -11.90 0.73 -8.13
CA THR A 188 -13.29 0.57 -7.69
C THR A 188 -13.48 -0.78 -6.99
N ARG A 189 -14.32 -0.79 -5.93
CA ARG A 189 -14.73 -2.03 -5.27
C ARG A 189 -15.30 -3.04 -6.27
N LYS A 190 -16.12 -2.57 -7.20
CA LYS A 190 -16.73 -3.42 -8.21
C LYS A 190 -15.69 -4.14 -9.05
N LYS A 191 -14.64 -3.44 -9.54
CA LYS A 191 -13.57 -4.07 -10.33
C LYS A 191 -12.76 -5.06 -9.47
N PHE A 192 -12.44 -4.73 -8.23
CA PHE A 192 -11.73 -5.62 -7.32
C PHE A 192 -12.52 -6.93 -7.08
N TYR A 193 -13.85 -6.84 -6.88
CA TYR A 193 -14.73 -8.01 -6.75
C TYR A 193 -14.86 -8.79 -8.04
N GLU A 194 -14.95 -8.13 -9.20
CA GLU A 194 -14.98 -8.78 -10.52
C GLU A 194 -13.75 -9.67 -10.74
N LEU A 195 -12.59 -9.20 -10.25
CA LEU A 195 -11.33 -9.95 -10.29
C LEU A 195 -11.19 -10.98 -9.16
N SER A 196 -12.14 -11.06 -8.21
CA SER A 196 -12.08 -11.94 -7.03
C SER A 196 -10.90 -11.65 -6.09
N GLY A 197 -10.48 -10.39 -5.98
CA GLY A 197 -9.38 -9.97 -5.11
C GLY A 197 -8.01 -10.48 -5.52
N PHE A 198 -7.07 -10.48 -4.58
CA PHE A 198 -5.76 -11.10 -4.75
C PHE A 198 -5.86 -12.63 -4.71
N ASP A 199 -4.98 -13.31 -5.41
CA ASP A 199 -4.86 -14.77 -5.34
C ASP A 199 -4.19 -15.19 -4.02
N GLU A 200 -4.96 -15.74 -3.10
CA GLU A 200 -4.49 -16.11 -1.76
C GLU A 200 -3.50 -17.28 -1.72
N ARG A 201 -3.28 -17.96 -2.85
CA ARG A 201 -2.20 -18.96 -2.94
C ARG A 201 -0.82 -18.35 -2.75
N PHE A 202 -0.67 -17.03 -3.06
CA PHE A 202 0.57 -16.30 -2.90
C PHE A 202 0.93 -15.99 -1.44
N ARG A 203 0.02 -16.17 -0.48
CA ARG A 203 0.23 -15.79 0.93
C ARG A 203 1.42 -16.45 1.61
N PHE A 204 1.85 -17.63 1.15
CA PHE A 204 2.92 -18.41 1.80
C PHE A 204 4.32 -18.15 1.25
N GLY A 205 4.47 -17.34 0.23
CA GLY A 205 5.75 -16.98 -0.38
C GLY A 205 5.93 -15.47 -0.52
N THR A 206 7.08 -15.04 -1.02
CA THR A 206 7.39 -13.61 -1.21
C THR A 206 7.21 -13.16 -2.65
N GLY A 207 6.56 -11.99 -2.81
CA GLY A 207 6.39 -11.26 -4.07
C GLY A 207 5.48 -11.95 -5.09
N PHE A 208 5.40 -11.35 -6.26
CA PHE A 208 4.62 -11.80 -7.42
C PHE A 208 3.08 -11.75 -7.28
N ASP A 209 2.53 -11.46 -6.13
CA ASP A 209 1.10 -11.20 -5.92
C ASP A 209 0.65 -9.94 -6.65
N ASP A 210 1.49 -8.88 -6.59
CA ASP A 210 1.29 -7.64 -7.34
C ASP A 210 1.32 -7.89 -8.85
N ASP A 211 2.29 -8.67 -9.32
CA ASP A 211 2.45 -8.97 -10.75
C ASP A 211 1.28 -9.81 -11.28
N GLU A 212 0.80 -10.77 -10.49
CA GLU A 212 -0.34 -11.61 -10.83
C GLU A 212 -1.63 -10.77 -10.89
N PHE A 213 -1.87 -9.91 -9.89
CA PHE A 213 -3.04 -9.03 -9.87
C PHE A 213 -3.01 -8.04 -11.03
N LYS A 214 -1.83 -7.46 -11.32
CA LYS A 214 -1.60 -6.58 -12.47
C LYS A 214 -1.92 -7.28 -13.80
N ASP A 215 -1.44 -8.52 -14.01
CA ASP A 215 -1.72 -9.27 -15.22
C ASP A 215 -3.24 -9.43 -15.44
N ARG A 216 -4.02 -9.76 -14.37
CA ARG A 216 -5.49 -9.85 -14.46
C ARG A 216 -6.16 -8.51 -14.72
N LEU A 217 -5.65 -7.41 -14.18
CA LEU A 217 -6.13 -6.06 -14.48
C LEU A 217 -5.95 -5.76 -15.98
N ILE A 218 -4.76 -6.03 -16.53
CA ILE A 218 -4.46 -5.83 -17.97
C ILE A 218 -5.37 -6.71 -18.84
N GLU A 219 -5.51 -7.99 -18.52
CA GLU A 219 -6.38 -8.91 -19.24
C GLU A 219 -7.86 -8.49 -19.22
N SER A 220 -8.29 -7.83 -18.14
CA SER A 220 -9.64 -7.28 -18.02
C SER A 220 -9.84 -5.93 -18.73
N GLY A 221 -8.81 -5.42 -19.42
CA GLY A 221 -8.86 -4.17 -20.18
C GLY A 221 -8.83 -2.91 -19.31
N VAL A 222 -8.23 -2.98 -18.13
CA VAL A 222 -8.06 -1.83 -17.22
C VAL A 222 -6.86 -1.00 -17.67
N GLU A 223 -7.05 0.31 -17.73
CA GLU A 223 -6.01 1.30 -18.00
C GLU A 223 -5.28 1.69 -16.69
N PHE A 224 -3.95 1.73 -16.75
CA PHE A 224 -3.09 2.13 -15.64
C PHE A 224 -2.76 3.62 -15.75
N ILE A 225 -3.16 4.41 -14.77
CA ILE A 225 -2.94 5.85 -14.72
C ILE A 225 -2.01 6.17 -13.56
N TYR A 226 -0.82 6.70 -13.87
CA TYR A 226 0.17 7.11 -12.88
C TYR A 226 -0.12 8.55 -12.42
N ILE A 227 -0.07 8.76 -11.11
CA ILE A 227 -0.34 10.04 -10.45
C ILE A 227 0.93 10.47 -9.69
N ASP A 228 1.86 11.14 -10.40
CA ASP A 228 3.17 11.48 -9.83
C ASP A 228 3.12 12.61 -8.79
N ASN A 229 2.09 13.44 -8.82
CA ASN A 229 1.86 14.47 -7.81
C ASN A 229 1.10 13.96 -6.57
N GLY A 230 0.61 12.72 -6.58
CA GLY A 230 0.10 12.02 -5.42
C GLY A 230 1.20 11.16 -4.81
N LEU A 231 2.00 11.71 -3.87
CA LEU A 231 3.22 11.09 -3.38
C LEU A 231 3.03 10.45 -2.01
N GLY A 232 3.32 9.14 -1.95
CA GLY A 232 3.52 8.39 -0.71
C GLY A 232 5.01 8.15 -0.43
N VAL A 233 5.37 8.10 0.82
CA VAL A 233 6.73 7.79 1.27
C VAL A 233 6.73 6.50 2.06
N HIS A 234 7.31 5.47 1.47
CA HIS A 234 7.53 4.21 2.15
C HIS A 234 8.80 4.28 3.00
N ILE A 235 8.66 4.05 4.30
CA ILE A 235 9.80 3.99 5.21
C ILE A 235 10.42 2.60 5.14
N ASN A 236 11.69 2.54 4.76
CA ASN A 236 12.43 1.28 4.76
C ASN A 236 12.48 0.67 6.17
N HIS A 237 12.35 -0.61 6.24
CA HIS A 237 12.35 -1.39 7.47
C HIS A 237 13.09 -2.71 7.25
N GLU A 238 13.50 -3.32 8.34
CA GLU A 238 14.09 -4.66 8.28
C GLU A 238 13.08 -5.66 7.70
N VAL A 239 13.53 -6.40 6.71
CA VAL A 239 12.79 -7.59 6.24
C VAL A 239 12.93 -8.63 7.34
N VAL A 240 11.84 -9.24 7.76
CA VAL A 240 11.87 -10.34 8.75
C VAL A 240 12.61 -11.52 8.15
N ASN A 241 13.94 -11.54 8.34
CA ASN A 241 14.89 -12.44 7.68
C ASN A 241 14.80 -13.92 8.13
N ASN A 242 13.92 -14.25 9.06
CA ASN A 242 13.81 -15.64 9.56
C ASN A 242 12.89 -16.53 8.71
N MET A 243 12.30 -15.98 7.67
CA MET A 243 11.58 -16.77 6.67
C MET A 243 12.47 -16.85 5.44
N LEU A 244 13.10 -18.01 5.21
CA LEU A 244 13.69 -18.31 3.91
C LEU A 244 12.59 -18.21 2.88
N PRO A 245 12.63 -17.20 2.00
CA PRO A 245 11.52 -16.97 1.10
C PRO A 245 11.53 -18.05 0.05
N THR A 246 10.57 -18.96 0.15
CA THR A 246 10.11 -19.61 -1.05
C THR A 246 9.51 -18.49 -1.90
N THR A 247 10.23 -18.08 -2.92
CA THR A 247 9.72 -17.09 -3.84
C THR A 247 8.46 -17.62 -4.52
N ASN A 248 7.45 -16.80 -4.65
CA ASN A 248 6.24 -17.13 -5.41
C ASN A 248 6.46 -17.21 -6.93
N LYS A 249 7.71 -17.09 -7.41
CA LYS A 249 8.06 -17.10 -8.84
C LYS A 249 7.53 -18.32 -9.58
N SER A 250 7.65 -19.52 -8.99
CA SER A 250 7.13 -20.75 -9.60
C SER A 250 5.62 -20.74 -9.71
N LEU A 251 4.94 -20.31 -8.64
CA LEU A 251 3.48 -20.16 -8.63
C LEU A 251 3.03 -19.14 -9.69
N TYR A 252 3.68 -17.98 -9.76
CA TYR A 252 3.39 -16.96 -10.78
C TYR A 252 3.56 -17.48 -12.22
N THR A 253 4.61 -18.28 -12.47
CA THR A 253 4.81 -18.90 -13.78
C THR A 253 3.68 -19.88 -14.08
N GLN A 254 3.21 -20.63 -13.09
CA GLN A 254 2.09 -21.54 -13.22
C GLN A 254 0.78 -20.81 -13.48
N THR A 255 0.48 -19.71 -12.76
CA THR A 255 -0.75 -18.92 -12.95
C THR A 255 -0.86 -18.33 -14.36
N LYS A 256 0.26 -18.05 -15.03
CA LYS A 256 0.26 -17.60 -16.43
C LYS A 256 -0.17 -18.69 -17.42
N SER A 257 0.06 -19.97 -17.09
CA SER A 257 -0.38 -21.10 -17.92
C SER A 257 -1.81 -21.55 -17.61
N ASP A 258 -2.23 -21.38 -16.38
CA ASP A 258 -3.55 -21.78 -15.88
C ASP A 258 -4.46 -20.56 -15.90
N LYS A 259 -5.59 -20.64 -16.56
CA LYS A 259 -6.59 -19.55 -16.45
C LYS A 259 -6.95 -19.36 -14.98
N TYR A 260 -6.88 -18.09 -14.51
CA TYR A 260 -7.30 -17.73 -13.17
C TYR A 260 -8.69 -18.30 -12.84
N LEU A 261 -8.75 -19.11 -11.81
CA LEU A 261 -10.01 -19.65 -11.32
C LEU A 261 -10.63 -18.61 -10.38
N LYS A 262 -11.75 -18.00 -10.79
CA LYS A 262 -12.54 -17.13 -9.90
C LYS A 262 -12.85 -17.89 -8.61
N ASN A 263 -12.32 -17.41 -7.50
CA ASN A 263 -12.57 -17.99 -6.19
C ASN A 263 -13.55 -17.11 -5.42
N GLU A 264 -14.78 -17.55 -5.21
CA GLU A 264 -15.78 -16.82 -4.44
C GLU A 264 -15.50 -16.79 -2.93
N SER A 265 -14.55 -17.60 -2.47
CA SER A 265 -14.20 -17.69 -1.04
C SER A 265 -13.07 -16.75 -0.60
N TRP A 266 -12.50 -15.94 -1.50
CA TRP A 266 -11.42 -15.02 -1.16
C TRP A 266 -11.81 -14.06 -0.01
N GLY A 267 -10.86 -13.72 0.88
CA GLY A 267 -11.08 -12.83 2.02
C GLY A 267 -12.07 -13.34 3.08
N LYS A 268 -12.41 -14.61 3.08
CA LYS A 268 -13.19 -15.25 4.14
C LYS A 268 -12.25 -15.70 5.26
N ARG A 269 -12.62 -15.40 6.51
CA ARG A 269 -11.92 -15.87 7.71
C ARG A 269 -12.28 -17.32 8.00
#